data_90a4b6f579abbf93c63804d5a8da6c1a
#
_entry.id   90a4b6f579abbf93c63804d5a8da6c1a
#
_cell.length_a   1.000
_cell.length_b   1.000
_cell.length_c   1.000
_cell.angle_alpha   90.00
_cell.angle_beta   90.00
_cell.angle_gamma   90.00
#
_symmetry.space_group_name_H-M   'P 1'
#
loop_
_entity.id
_entity.type
_entity.pdbx_description
1 polymer ?
#
loop_
_entity_poly.entity_id
_entity_poly.type
_entity_poly.pdbx_seq_one_letter_code
_entity_poly.pdbx_strand_id
1 'polypeptide(L)'
;MAARLNLLLIAALSLLPGLGSAEPVRGFTRCAADLQLSFPLAGRIAQTLVREGSQVRRGDVLMHLDRSAEELDVQRRKVQWLGLADLMIAQARAETAGKQLTAARSVFNENRGISLEELQNRELAVRTTQAELERVRTLKETERLDYLTALENLERRTLLSSTNGIVTRLVKQAGESAQAYEAVLRLCDLSRIEFMANVPAEQSNRLREGQAVKILVGSSSLVVQARVTFVSPVVDPASGLRELKADLINPPAAVRPGVSAALQLQ
;
A
#
# COMPACT_ATOMS: atom_id res chain seq x y z
N MET A 1 0.18 -97.29 15.69
CA MET A 1 -0.69 -96.81 14.61
C MET A 1 -1.38 -95.53 15.09
N ALA A 2 -1.04 -94.43 14.59
CA ALA A 2 -1.79 -93.17 14.51
C ALA A 2 -0.81 -92.01 14.46
N ALA A 3 -0.27 -91.77 13.27
CA ALA A 3 0.46 -90.54 12.94
C ALA A 3 -0.19 -89.99 11.67
N ARG A 4 -0.36 -88.74 11.55
CA ARG A 4 -0.82 -87.91 10.37
C ARG A 4 -2.24 -87.37 10.53
N LEU A 5 -2.34 -86.25 11.25
CA LEU A 5 -3.34 -85.23 10.97
C LEU A 5 -3.04 -83.91 11.72
N ASN A 6 -2.04 -83.19 11.33
CA ASN A 6 -1.83 -81.82 11.84
C ASN A 6 -0.83 -81.06 10.91
N LEU A 7 -1.21 -80.85 9.66
CA LEU A 7 -0.37 -80.04 8.76
C LEU A 7 -1.20 -79.29 7.67
N LEU A 8 -2.18 -78.47 8.07
CA LEU A 8 -2.93 -77.67 7.13
C LEU A 8 -3.65 -76.49 7.83
N LEU A 9 -2.99 -75.74 8.72
CA LEU A 9 -3.60 -74.50 9.29
C LEU A 9 -2.56 -73.39 9.61
N ILE A 10 -1.56 -73.18 8.75
CA ILE A 10 -0.61 -72.02 8.84
C ILE A 10 -0.32 -71.53 7.44
N ALA A 11 -1.30 -70.90 6.79
CA ALA A 11 -1.02 -70.13 5.54
C ALA A 11 -2.16 -69.19 5.19
N ALA A 12 -2.71 -68.42 6.12
CA ALA A 12 -3.73 -67.42 5.81
C ALA A 12 -3.65 -66.20 6.74
N LEU A 13 -2.42 -65.75 7.05
CA LEU A 13 -2.27 -64.53 7.88
C LEU A 13 -1.08 -63.70 7.38
N SER A 14 -1.16 -63.22 6.16
CA SER A 14 -0.16 -62.24 5.65
C SER A 14 -0.64 -61.46 4.44
N LEU A 15 -1.87 -60.96 4.45
CA LEU A 15 -2.32 -59.92 3.50
C LEU A 15 -3.16 -58.86 4.23
N LEU A 16 -2.57 -58.20 5.22
CA LEU A 16 -3.02 -56.87 5.60
C LEU A 16 -2.32 -55.90 4.63
N PRO A 17 -3.05 -55.22 3.74
CA PRO A 17 -2.45 -54.12 2.99
C PRO A 17 -2.01 -53.08 4.03
N GLY A 18 -0.71 -52.82 4.11
CA GLY A 18 -0.15 -51.76 4.94
C GLY A 18 -0.92 -50.50 4.64
N LEU A 19 -1.60 -49.96 5.62
CA LEU A 19 -2.08 -48.58 5.62
C LEU A 19 -0.85 -47.69 5.37
N GLY A 20 -0.57 -47.37 4.12
CA GLY A 20 0.45 -46.45 3.73
C GLY A 20 0.12 -45.10 4.36
N SER A 21 0.68 -44.85 5.53
CA SER A 21 0.69 -43.50 6.10
C SER A 21 1.39 -42.59 5.06
N ALA A 22 0.60 -41.84 4.31
CA ALA A 22 1.14 -40.86 3.42
C ALA A 22 2.06 -39.96 4.25
N GLU A 23 3.33 -39.90 3.86
CA GLU A 23 4.32 -39.07 4.55
C GLU A 23 3.83 -37.62 4.58
N PRO A 24 3.77 -36.96 5.75
CA PRO A 24 3.22 -35.60 5.83
C PRO A 24 4.07 -34.64 5.01
N VAL A 25 3.43 -33.86 4.15
CA VAL A 25 4.11 -32.84 3.32
C VAL A 25 4.60 -31.71 4.21
N ARG A 26 5.90 -31.60 4.32
CA ARG A 26 6.55 -30.57 5.13
C ARG A 26 6.55 -29.23 4.41
N GLY A 27 6.32 -28.17 5.17
CA GLY A 27 6.34 -26.78 4.72
C GLY A 27 6.58 -25.84 5.88
N PHE A 28 6.23 -24.60 5.68
CA PHE A 28 6.36 -23.55 6.71
C PHE A 28 5.23 -22.55 6.62
N THR A 29 4.98 -21.87 7.71
CA THR A 29 4.06 -20.73 7.77
C THR A 29 4.78 -19.46 7.35
N ARG A 30 4.09 -18.56 6.66
CA ARG A 30 4.61 -17.24 6.30
C ARG A 30 3.56 -16.14 6.48
N CYS A 31 3.99 -14.89 6.43
CA CYS A 31 3.11 -13.73 6.36
C CYS A 31 2.30 -13.76 5.06
N ALA A 32 1.11 -13.15 5.06
CA ALA A 32 0.35 -12.90 3.84
C ALA A 32 1.18 -12.11 2.81
N ALA A 33 1.96 -11.15 3.29
CA ALA A 33 2.96 -10.42 2.50
C ALA A 33 4.17 -10.06 3.36
N ASP A 34 5.37 -10.21 2.82
CA ASP A 34 6.62 -9.67 3.36
C ASP A 34 6.98 -8.44 2.55
N LEU A 35 6.65 -7.27 3.10
CA LEU A 35 6.75 -5.99 2.41
C LEU A 35 8.08 -5.32 2.73
N GLN A 36 8.79 -4.91 1.70
CA GLN A 36 9.95 -4.04 1.81
C GLN A 36 9.50 -2.60 1.59
N LEU A 37 9.48 -1.81 2.66
CA LEU A 37 9.07 -0.41 2.60
C LEU A 37 10.25 0.48 2.31
N SER A 38 10.02 1.50 1.47
CA SER A 38 11.03 2.44 1.00
C SER A 38 10.43 3.84 0.87
N PHE A 39 11.29 4.85 0.87
CA PHE A 39 10.88 6.21 0.52
C PHE A 39 10.90 6.40 -1.01
N PRO A 40 9.97 7.20 -1.57
CA PRO A 40 9.95 7.48 -3.01
C PRO A 40 11.04 8.49 -3.44
N LEU A 41 11.79 9.06 -2.48
CA LEU A 41 12.84 10.04 -2.73
C LEU A 41 14.02 9.79 -1.78
N ALA A 42 15.20 10.27 -2.20
CA ALA A 42 16.40 10.16 -1.39
C ALA A 42 16.44 11.20 -0.26
N GLY A 43 17.09 10.84 0.85
CA GLY A 43 17.28 11.75 1.97
C GLY A 43 17.94 11.06 3.18
N ARG A 44 18.30 11.87 4.17
CA ARG A 44 18.78 11.34 5.45
C ARG A 44 17.59 11.01 6.36
N ILE A 45 17.60 9.83 6.97
CA ILE A 45 16.61 9.43 7.97
C ILE A 45 16.84 10.26 9.23
N ALA A 46 15.87 11.13 9.53
CA ALA A 46 15.94 11.99 10.74
C ALA A 46 15.49 11.22 11.97
N GLN A 47 14.43 10.40 11.85
CA GLN A 47 13.85 9.72 12.99
C GLN A 47 13.25 8.37 12.59
N THR A 48 13.45 7.36 13.44
CA THR A 48 12.77 6.06 13.38
C THR A 48 11.85 5.94 14.59
N LEU A 49 10.55 5.75 14.36
CA LEU A 49 9.52 5.75 15.41
C LEU A 49 9.13 4.33 15.85
N VAL A 50 9.64 3.31 15.16
CA VAL A 50 9.37 1.90 15.42
C VAL A 50 10.67 1.14 15.64
N ARG A 51 10.57 -0.04 16.23
CA ARG A 51 11.67 -0.99 16.40
C ARG A 51 11.29 -2.36 15.84
N GLU A 52 12.26 -3.23 15.63
CA GLU A 52 11.99 -4.61 15.28
C GLU A 52 11.08 -5.28 16.32
N GLY A 53 10.06 -5.99 15.88
CA GLY A 53 9.01 -6.56 16.72
C GLY A 53 7.85 -5.60 17.04
N SER A 54 7.87 -4.33 16.65
CA SER A 54 6.75 -3.40 16.83
C SER A 54 5.56 -3.83 15.99
N GLN A 55 4.39 -3.88 16.62
CA GLN A 55 3.11 -4.01 15.91
C GLN A 55 2.67 -2.63 15.41
N VAL A 56 2.27 -2.56 14.16
CA VAL A 56 1.83 -1.32 13.50
C VAL A 56 0.51 -1.53 12.79
N ARG A 57 -0.25 -0.45 12.66
CA ARG A 57 -1.50 -0.40 11.89
C ARG A 57 -1.26 0.34 10.58
N ARG A 58 -2.11 0.07 9.61
CA ARG A 58 -2.13 0.84 8.38
C ARG A 58 -2.27 2.34 8.68
N GLY A 59 -1.39 3.15 8.10
CA GLY A 59 -1.34 4.60 8.33
C GLY A 59 -0.44 5.05 9.47
N ASP A 60 0.07 4.14 10.33
CA ASP A 60 1.03 4.51 11.37
C ASP A 60 2.32 5.02 10.75
N VAL A 61 2.88 6.07 11.38
CA VAL A 61 4.16 6.63 10.97
C VAL A 61 5.30 5.74 11.46
N LEU A 62 6.16 5.33 10.54
CA LEU A 62 7.28 4.43 10.81
C LEU A 62 8.62 5.17 10.90
N MET A 63 8.86 6.06 9.95
CA MET A 63 10.11 6.82 9.84
C MET A 63 9.86 8.18 9.20
N HIS A 64 10.74 9.12 9.48
CA HIS A 64 10.83 10.41 8.78
C HIS A 64 12.21 10.59 8.17
N LEU A 65 12.24 11.08 6.94
CA LEU A 65 13.44 11.76 6.42
C LEU A 65 13.56 13.17 7.03
N ASP A 66 14.72 13.78 6.88
CA ASP A 66 14.87 15.22 7.18
C ASP A 66 13.94 16.02 6.26
N ARG A 67 13.04 16.78 6.86
CA ARG A 67 11.95 17.48 6.19
C ARG A 67 11.93 18.99 6.47
N SER A 68 12.95 19.51 7.13
CA SER A 68 13.02 20.91 7.58
C SER A 68 12.88 21.88 6.40
N ALA A 69 13.51 21.58 5.26
CA ALA A 69 13.43 22.41 4.07
C ALA A 69 12.03 22.41 3.44
N GLU A 70 11.38 21.25 3.39
CA GLU A 70 10.02 21.09 2.87
C GLU A 70 8.98 21.79 3.77
N GLU A 71 9.14 21.71 5.09
CA GLU A 71 8.28 22.43 6.04
C GLU A 71 8.33 23.95 5.81
N LEU A 72 9.51 24.50 5.60
CA LEU A 72 9.70 25.92 5.28
C LEU A 72 9.12 26.26 3.90
N ASP A 73 9.29 25.41 2.88
CA ASP A 73 8.71 25.65 1.57
C ASP A 73 7.17 25.64 1.62
N VAL A 74 6.56 24.69 2.33
CA VAL A 74 5.12 24.66 2.59
C VAL A 74 4.65 25.97 3.22
N GLN A 75 5.33 26.45 4.24
CA GLN A 75 4.97 27.72 4.89
C GLN A 75 5.08 28.90 3.95
N ARG A 76 6.15 28.99 3.18
CA ARG A 76 6.37 30.05 2.19
C ARG A 76 5.25 30.08 1.15
N ARG A 77 4.94 28.92 0.53
CA ARG A 77 3.88 28.80 -0.48
C ARG A 77 2.51 29.09 0.08
N LYS A 78 2.25 28.66 1.33
CA LYS A 78 1.02 28.99 2.03
C LYS A 78 0.80 30.49 2.21
N VAL A 79 1.82 31.21 2.65
CA VAL A 79 1.76 32.68 2.81
C VAL A 79 1.50 33.37 1.48
N GLN A 80 2.20 32.93 0.42
CA GLN A 80 2.01 33.46 -0.94
C GLN A 80 0.59 33.25 -1.43
N TRP A 81 0.05 32.03 -1.33
CA TRP A 81 -1.32 31.69 -1.74
C TRP A 81 -2.39 32.47 -0.95
N LEU A 82 -2.20 32.64 0.38
CA LEU A 82 -3.16 33.35 1.24
C LEU A 82 -3.14 34.86 1.06
N GLY A 83 -2.10 35.44 0.43
CA GLY A 83 -2.03 36.86 0.12
C GLY A 83 -3.08 37.23 -0.93
N LEU A 84 -4.07 38.06 -0.57
CA LEU A 84 -5.18 38.44 -1.44
C LEU A 84 -5.10 39.90 -1.96
N ALA A 85 -4.06 40.66 -1.62
CA ALA A 85 -3.98 42.05 -1.90
C ALA A 85 -4.11 42.38 -3.41
N ASP A 86 -3.35 41.68 -4.26
CA ASP A 86 -3.39 41.87 -5.70
C ASP A 86 -4.74 41.52 -6.31
N LEU A 87 -5.37 40.45 -5.82
CA LEU A 87 -6.71 40.07 -6.26
C LEU A 87 -7.75 41.14 -5.89
N MET A 88 -7.72 41.65 -4.67
CA MET A 88 -8.62 42.70 -4.21
C MET A 88 -8.43 43.98 -5.01
N ILE A 89 -7.19 44.39 -5.34
CA ILE A 89 -6.90 45.53 -6.16
C ILE A 89 -7.46 45.33 -7.57
N ALA A 90 -7.21 44.17 -8.20
CA ALA A 90 -7.71 43.89 -9.54
C ALA A 90 -9.25 43.87 -9.60
N GLN A 91 -9.90 43.30 -8.57
CA GLN A 91 -11.35 43.30 -8.44
C GLN A 91 -11.91 44.72 -8.32
N ALA A 92 -11.34 45.58 -7.45
CA ALA A 92 -11.78 46.93 -7.25
C ALA A 92 -11.63 47.78 -8.53
N ARG A 93 -10.54 47.57 -9.27
CA ARG A 93 -10.32 48.27 -10.57
C ARG A 93 -11.35 47.86 -11.62
N ALA A 94 -11.62 46.55 -11.77
CA ALA A 94 -12.59 46.03 -12.71
C ALA A 94 -14.01 46.52 -12.37
N GLU A 95 -14.39 46.52 -11.08
CA GLU A 95 -15.68 47.03 -10.62
C GLU A 95 -15.83 48.52 -10.89
N THR A 96 -14.79 49.30 -10.58
CA THR A 96 -14.79 50.77 -10.82
C THR A 96 -14.95 51.08 -12.30
N ALA A 97 -14.18 50.40 -13.17
CA ALA A 97 -14.29 50.57 -14.62
C ALA A 97 -15.71 50.24 -15.14
N GLY A 98 -16.30 49.15 -14.61
CA GLY A 98 -17.68 48.75 -14.94
C GLY A 98 -18.72 49.83 -14.56
N LYS A 99 -18.64 50.37 -13.34
CA LYS A 99 -19.52 51.48 -12.89
C LYS A 99 -19.34 52.73 -13.76
N GLN A 100 -18.12 53.09 -14.11
CA GLN A 100 -17.83 54.24 -14.99
C GLN A 100 -18.41 54.01 -16.39
N LEU A 101 -18.28 52.84 -16.98
CA LEU A 101 -18.87 52.53 -18.28
C LEU A 101 -20.40 52.59 -18.23
N THR A 102 -21.04 52.08 -17.19
CA THR A 102 -22.48 52.14 -17.04
C THR A 102 -22.99 53.57 -16.98
N ALA A 103 -22.35 54.45 -16.19
CA ALA A 103 -22.64 55.85 -16.12
C ALA A 103 -22.42 56.56 -17.46
N ALA A 104 -21.31 56.28 -18.13
CA ALA A 104 -21.02 56.83 -19.45
C ALA A 104 -22.06 56.46 -20.50
N ARG A 105 -22.50 55.21 -20.54
CA ARG A 105 -23.57 54.73 -21.44
C ARG A 105 -24.90 55.41 -21.17
N SER A 106 -25.28 55.64 -19.92
CA SER A 106 -26.49 56.42 -19.60
C SER A 106 -26.46 57.81 -20.15
N VAL A 107 -25.35 58.56 -19.88
CA VAL A 107 -25.18 59.93 -20.39
C VAL A 107 -25.14 59.99 -21.92
N PHE A 108 -24.47 59.05 -22.59
CA PHE A 108 -24.45 59.01 -24.05
C PHE A 108 -25.82 58.76 -24.67
N ASN A 109 -26.62 57.85 -24.07
CA ASN A 109 -27.93 57.50 -24.58
C ASN A 109 -28.98 58.60 -24.33
N GLU A 110 -28.93 59.28 -23.18
CA GLU A 110 -29.92 60.29 -22.78
C GLU A 110 -29.74 61.61 -23.58
N ASN A 111 -28.56 62.13 -23.68
CA ASN A 111 -28.33 63.50 -24.25
C ASN A 111 -27.07 63.64 -25.09
N ARG A 112 -26.33 62.56 -25.37
CA ARG A 112 -25.01 62.55 -26.03
C ARG A 112 -24.00 63.50 -25.37
N GLY A 113 -24.06 63.59 -24.03
CA GLY A 113 -23.21 64.52 -23.27
C GLY A 113 -21.73 64.09 -23.22
N ILE A 114 -21.38 62.93 -23.82
CA ILE A 114 -20.00 62.47 -24.06
C ILE A 114 -19.80 62.11 -25.52
N SER A 115 -18.55 62.09 -26.01
CA SER A 115 -18.23 61.65 -27.35
C SER A 115 -18.27 60.14 -27.51
N LEU A 116 -18.41 59.65 -28.76
CA LEU A 116 -18.30 58.22 -29.06
C LEU A 116 -16.90 57.68 -28.69
N GLU A 117 -15.88 58.46 -28.92
CA GLU A 117 -14.49 58.13 -28.56
C GLU A 117 -14.35 57.91 -27.04
N GLU A 118 -14.90 58.77 -26.20
CA GLU A 118 -14.88 58.62 -24.75
C GLU A 118 -15.62 57.38 -24.31
N LEU A 119 -16.77 57.05 -24.91
CA LEU A 119 -17.49 55.80 -24.65
C LEU A 119 -16.64 54.56 -24.99
N GLN A 120 -16.00 54.55 -26.16
CA GLN A 120 -15.10 53.48 -26.60
C GLN A 120 -13.90 53.31 -25.66
N ASN A 121 -13.33 54.42 -25.16
CA ASN A 121 -12.24 54.41 -24.19
C ASN A 121 -12.70 53.75 -22.85
N ARG A 122 -13.94 54.01 -22.39
CA ARG A 122 -14.50 53.37 -21.20
C ARG A 122 -14.72 51.88 -21.43
N GLU A 123 -15.17 51.48 -22.62
CA GLU A 123 -15.30 50.05 -22.98
C GLU A 123 -13.95 49.33 -23.01
N LEU A 124 -12.92 49.97 -23.57
CA LEU A 124 -11.57 49.42 -23.54
C LEU A 124 -11.04 49.29 -22.11
N ALA A 125 -11.26 50.29 -21.25
CA ALA A 125 -10.85 50.24 -19.85
C ALA A 125 -11.49 49.05 -19.08
N VAL A 126 -12.79 48.77 -19.35
CA VAL A 126 -13.45 47.58 -18.76
C VAL A 126 -12.80 46.29 -19.25
N ARG A 127 -12.56 46.17 -20.56
CA ARG A 127 -11.94 44.93 -21.11
C ARG A 127 -10.54 44.72 -20.56
N THR A 128 -9.74 45.75 -20.44
CA THR A 128 -8.37 45.64 -19.91
C THR A 128 -8.35 45.29 -18.42
N THR A 129 -9.22 45.90 -17.61
CA THR A 129 -9.30 45.60 -16.16
C THR A 129 -9.89 44.21 -15.89
N GLN A 130 -10.82 43.76 -16.72
CA GLN A 130 -11.34 42.37 -16.64
C GLN A 130 -10.26 41.35 -17.01
N ALA A 131 -9.50 41.59 -18.10
CA ALA A 131 -8.40 40.72 -18.48
C ALA A 131 -7.32 40.66 -17.37
N GLU A 132 -7.02 41.76 -16.72
CA GLU A 132 -6.08 41.81 -15.60
C GLU A 132 -6.62 41.05 -14.38
N LEU A 133 -7.90 41.17 -14.09
CA LEU A 133 -8.54 40.40 -13.02
C LEU A 133 -8.45 38.88 -13.29
N GLU A 134 -8.73 38.43 -14.50
CA GLU A 134 -8.57 37.03 -14.89
C GLU A 134 -7.11 36.55 -14.81
N ARG A 135 -6.17 37.37 -15.21
CA ARG A 135 -4.74 37.08 -15.05
C ARG A 135 -4.37 36.82 -13.57
N VAL A 136 -4.83 37.73 -12.68
CA VAL A 136 -4.55 37.58 -11.23
C VAL A 136 -5.26 36.37 -10.63
N ARG A 137 -6.48 36.07 -11.06
CA ARG A 137 -7.19 34.84 -10.65
C ARG A 137 -6.42 33.58 -11.04
N THR A 138 -5.93 33.53 -12.27
CA THR A 138 -5.10 32.42 -12.76
C THR A 138 -3.82 32.29 -11.95
N LEU A 139 -3.17 33.40 -11.62
CA LEU A 139 -1.98 33.42 -10.77
C LEU A 139 -2.29 32.83 -9.38
N LYS A 140 -3.41 33.22 -8.75
CA LYS A 140 -3.82 32.71 -7.44
C LYS A 140 -4.08 31.18 -7.47
N GLU A 141 -4.66 30.69 -8.56
CA GLU A 141 -4.85 29.24 -8.74
C GLU A 141 -3.51 28.51 -8.89
N THR A 142 -2.54 29.09 -9.60
CA THR A 142 -1.19 28.54 -9.71
C THR A 142 -0.50 28.48 -8.33
N GLU A 143 -0.60 29.55 -7.53
CA GLU A 143 -0.05 29.59 -6.16
C GLU A 143 -0.70 28.54 -5.25
N ARG A 144 -2.01 28.29 -5.43
CA ARG A 144 -2.72 27.21 -4.72
C ARG A 144 -2.15 25.83 -5.08
N LEU A 145 -1.95 25.57 -6.35
CA LEU A 145 -1.37 24.31 -6.83
C LEU A 145 0.08 24.15 -6.37
N ASP A 146 0.86 25.20 -6.35
CA ASP A 146 2.21 25.22 -5.83
C ASP A 146 2.25 24.84 -4.33
N TYR A 147 1.32 25.39 -3.54
CA TYR A 147 1.17 25.03 -2.13
C TYR A 147 0.81 23.55 -1.94
N LEU A 148 -0.14 23.02 -2.71
CA LEU A 148 -0.51 21.62 -2.66
C LEU A 148 0.64 20.68 -3.06
N THR A 149 1.42 21.09 -4.06
CA THR A 149 2.63 20.33 -4.47
C THR A 149 3.68 20.32 -3.37
N ALA A 150 3.88 21.42 -2.66
CA ALA A 150 4.80 21.47 -1.54
C ALA A 150 4.33 20.58 -0.38
N LEU A 151 3.02 20.52 -0.09
CA LEU A 151 2.45 19.59 0.88
C LEU A 151 2.71 18.13 0.52
N GLU A 152 2.44 17.75 -0.72
CA GLU A 152 2.69 16.39 -1.22
C GLU A 152 4.18 16.00 -1.08
N ASN A 153 5.09 16.92 -1.39
CA ASN A 153 6.53 16.69 -1.23
C ASN A 153 6.93 16.51 0.23
N LEU A 154 6.29 17.23 1.15
CA LEU A 154 6.49 17.06 2.59
C LEU A 154 5.96 15.70 3.08
N GLU A 155 4.78 15.29 2.63
CA GLU A 155 4.20 13.98 2.97
C GLU A 155 5.08 12.83 2.51
N ARG A 156 5.68 12.92 1.31
CA ARG A 156 6.62 11.91 0.77
C ARG A 156 7.87 11.72 1.63
N ARG A 157 8.18 12.64 2.54
CA ARG A 157 9.25 12.51 3.53
C ARG A 157 8.86 11.67 4.74
N THR A 158 7.62 11.21 4.81
CA THR A 158 7.09 10.38 5.89
C THR A 158 6.79 8.98 5.36
N LEU A 159 7.36 7.97 6.00
CA LEU A 159 7.08 6.58 5.68
C LEU A 159 5.94 6.08 6.57
N LEU A 160 4.83 5.73 5.94
CA LEU A 160 3.65 5.19 6.59
C LEU A 160 3.57 3.67 6.40
N SER A 161 2.96 2.99 7.35
CA SER A 161 2.62 1.59 7.18
C SER A 161 1.50 1.41 6.15
N SER A 162 1.72 0.56 5.15
CA SER A 162 0.73 0.23 4.11
C SER A 162 -0.34 -0.77 4.58
N THR A 163 -0.06 -1.52 5.66
CA THR A 163 -0.92 -2.58 6.19
C THR A 163 -0.78 -2.72 7.71
N ASN A 164 -1.64 -3.53 8.32
CA ASN A 164 -1.47 -3.96 9.71
C ASN A 164 -0.43 -5.09 9.76
N GLY A 165 0.55 -5.00 10.65
CA GLY A 165 1.59 -6.03 10.69
C GLY A 165 2.61 -5.85 11.81
N ILE A 166 3.72 -6.57 11.66
CA ILE A 166 4.87 -6.48 12.57
C ILE A 166 6.11 -6.08 11.77
N VAL A 167 6.88 -5.13 12.29
CA VAL A 167 8.20 -4.78 11.76
C VAL A 167 9.16 -5.93 12.03
N THR A 168 9.61 -6.60 10.97
CA THR A 168 10.51 -7.76 11.09
C THR A 168 11.97 -7.37 11.04
N ARG A 169 12.30 -6.27 10.34
CA ARG A 169 13.68 -5.81 10.23
C ARG A 169 13.75 -4.32 9.94
N LEU A 170 14.66 -3.63 10.61
CA LEU A 170 15.12 -2.29 10.26
C LEU A 170 16.39 -2.43 9.42
N VAL A 171 16.30 -2.08 8.12
CA VAL A 171 17.43 -2.15 7.17
C VAL A 171 18.31 -0.92 7.32
N LYS A 172 17.69 0.23 7.62
CA LYS A 172 18.35 1.51 7.83
C LYS A 172 17.92 2.12 9.18
N GLN A 173 18.82 2.91 9.77
CA GLN A 173 18.60 3.57 11.05
C GLN A 173 18.59 5.09 10.92
N ALA A 174 18.12 5.79 11.97
CA ALA A 174 18.21 7.25 12.05
C ALA A 174 19.69 7.70 11.93
N GLY A 175 19.92 8.76 11.17
CA GLY A 175 21.26 9.26 10.82
C GLY A 175 21.79 8.76 9.48
N GLU A 176 21.33 7.62 8.98
CA GLU A 176 21.75 7.07 7.70
C GLU A 176 21.04 7.73 6.51
N SER A 177 21.66 7.66 5.33
CA SER A 177 21.06 8.10 4.08
C SER A 177 20.36 6.95 3.38
N ALA A 178 19.15 7.20 2.88
CA ALA A 178 18.39 6.28 2.03
C ALA A 178 18.31 6.84 0.61
N GLN A 179 18.48 5.97 -0.38
CA GLN A 179 18.22 6.30 -1.78
C GLN A 179 16.71 6.17 -2.07
N ALA A 180 16.26 6.79 -3.15
CA ALA A 180 14.90 6.59 -3.61
C ALA A 180 14.65 5.10 -3.91
N TYR A 181 13.52 4.57 -3.40
CA TYR A 181 13.09 3.16 -3.55
C TYR A 181 14.04 2.12 -2.93
N GLU A 182 15.02 2.55 -2.13
CA GLU A 182 15.83 1.64 -1.33
C GLU A 182 15.05 1.16 -0.11
N ALA A 183 15.01 -0.17 0.12
CA ALA A 183 14.32 -0.75 1.26
C ALA A 183 14.94 -0.25 2.58
N VAL A 184 14.13 0.37 3.44
CA VAL A 184 14.57 0.88 4.76
C VAL A 184 14.06 0.04 5.92
N LEU A 185 12.96 -0.67 5.75
CA LEU A 185 12.45 -1.64 6.72
C LEU A 185 11.64 -2.75 6.04
N ARG A 186 11.46 -3.88 6.76
CA ARG A 186 10.57 -4.97 6.36
C ARG A 186 9.38 -5.07 7.30
N LEU A 187 8.21 -5.26 6.72
CA LEU A 187 6.94 -5.38 7.41
C LEU A 187 6.25 -6.68 7.01
N CYS A 188 5.98 -7.53 7.99
CA CYS A 188 5.21 -8.75 7.81
C CYS A 188 3.71 -8.46 8.03
N ASP A 189 2.90 -8.63 7.02
CA ASP A 189 1.44 -8.55 7.11
C ASP A 189 0.89 -9.77 7.86
N LEU A 190 0.27 -9.52 9.01
CA LEU A 190 -0.34 -10.55 9.85
C LEU A 190 -1.85 -10.70 9.64
N SER A 191 -2.42 -10.03 8.65
CA SER A 191 -3.86 -10.14 8.37
C SER A 191 -4.27 -11.58 8.06
N ARG A 192 -3.33 -12.34 7.49
CA ARG A 192 -3.47 -13.79 7.24
C ARG A 192 -2.10 -14.46 7.42
N ILE A 193 -2.12 -15.71 7.82
CA ILE A 193 -0.95 -16.57 7.83
C ILE A 193 -1.15 -17.64 6.77
N GLU A 194 -0.21 -17.73 5.85
CA GLU A 194 -0.17 -18.76 4.81
C GLU A 194 0.72 -19.93 5.21
N PHE A 195 0.28 -21.14 4.89
CA PHE A 195 1.14 -22.31 4.80
C PHE A 195 1.67 -22.43 3.38
N MET A 196 2.95 -22.67 3.24
CA MET A 196 3.61 -22.91 1.97
C MET A 196 4.41 -24.21 2.02
N ALA A 197 4.22 -25.06 1.02
CA ALA A 197 4.96 -26.31 0.90
C ALA A 197 5.22 -26.65 -0.56
N ASN A 198 6.26 -27.45 -0.80
CA ASN A 198 6.51 -28.11 -2.07
C ASN A 198 6.03 -29.55 -1.98
N VAL A 199 5.09 -29.93 -2.81
CA VAL A 199 4.36 -31.19 -2.78
C VAL A 199 4.70 -32.03 -4.00
N PRO A 200 5.00 -33.33 -3.88
CA PRO A 200 5.18 -34.21 -5.04
C PRO A 200 3.98 -34.13 -6.01
N ALA A 201 4.26 -34.15 -7.30
CA ALA A 201 3.24 -33.96 -8.34
C ALA A 201 2.08 -34.96 -8.19
N GLU A 202 2.34 -36.21 -7.84
CA GLU A 202 1.32 -37.25 -7.64
C GLU A 202 0.36 -36.93 -6.47
N GLN A 203 0.89 -36.40 -5.37
CA GLN A 203 0.08 -36.02 -4.21
C GLN A 203 -0.69 -34.73 -4.48
N SER A 204 -0.08 -33.77 -5.18
CA SER A 204 -0.70 -32.48 -5.51
C SER A 204 -1.89 -32.61 -6.47
N ASN A 205 -1.94 -33.64 -7.31
CA ASN A 205 -3.07 -33.91 -8.20
C ASN A 205 -4.40 -34.19 -7.46
N ARG A 206 -4.32 -34.54 -6.16
CA ARG A 206 -5.51 -34.75 -5.30
C ARG A 206 -5.97 -33.45 -4.62
N LEU A 207 -5.16 -32.40 -4.67
CA LEU A 207 -5.45 -31.12 -4.04
C LEU A 207 -6.10 -30.16 -5.04
N ARG A 208 -7.11 -29.45 -4.59
CA ARG A 208 -7.81 -28.44 -5.39
C ARG A 208 -7.89 -27.12 -4.64
N GLU A 209 -7.89 -26.01 -5.37
CA GLU A 209 -8.16 -24.71 -4.79
C GLU A 209 -9.53 -24.69 -4.11
N GLY A 210 -9.61 -24.03 -2.96
CA GLY A 210 -10.80 -24.00 -2.10
C GLY A 210 -10.95 -25.18 -1.15
N GLN A 211 -10.18 -26.26 -1.32
CA GLN A 211 -10.25 -27.45 -0.47
C GLN A 211 -9.81 -27.14 0.96
N ALA A 212 -10.59 -27.63 1.94
CA ALA A 212 -10.20 -27.59 3.35
C ALA A 212 -9.17 -28.69 3.65
N VAL A 213 -8.10 -28.31 4.33
CA VAL A 213 -7.00 -29.19 4.73
C VAL A 213 -6.62 -28.94 6.18
N LYS A 214 -5.92 -29.90 6.80
CA LYS A 214 -5.40 -29.78 8.17
C LYS A 214 -3.89 -29.58 8.11
N ILE A 215 -3.42 -28.56 8.81
CA ILE A 215 -2.00 -28.24 8.93
C ILE A 215 -1.57 -28.43 10.37
N LEU A 216 -0.53 -29.21 10.57
CA LEU A 216 0.15 -29.38 11.86
C LEU A 216 1.23 -28.31 11.95
N VAL A 217 1.15 -27.39 12.91
CA VAL A 217 2.08 -26.28 13.05
C VAL A 217 2.98 -26.50 14.27
N GLY A 218 4.28 -26.34 14.06
CA GLY A 218 5.29 -26.42 15.12
C GLY A 218 5.54 -27.81 15.69
N SER A 219 6.46 -27.87 16.66
CA SER A 219 6.82 -29.12 17.36
C SER A 219 5.71 -29.64 18.25
N SER A 220 4.79 -28.80 18.69
CA SER A 220 3.62 -29.19 19.49
C SER A 220 2.48 -29.80 18.67
N SER A 221 2.66 -29.97 17.36
CA SER A 221 1.68 -30.53 16.42
C SER A 221 0.28 -29.93 16.57
N LEU A 222 0.23 -28.59 16.71
CA LEU A 222 -1.03 -27.88 16.79
C LEU A 222 -1.77 -27.97 15.45
N VAL A 223 -2.96 -28.62 15.49
CA VAL A 223 -3.77 -28.80 14.28
C VAL A 223 -4.54 -27.51 13.98
N VAL A 224 -4.31 -26.93 12.82
CA VAL A 224 -5.02 -25.74 12.33
C VAL A 224 -5.71 -26.09 11.02
N GLN A 225 -6.97 -25.67 10.88
CA GLN A 225 -7.66 -25.76 9.60
C GLN A 225 -7.11 -24.73 8.64
N ALA A 226 -6.95 -25.13 7.38
CA ALA A 226 -6.50 -24.24 6.32
C ALA A 226 -7.32 -24.49 5.04
N ARG A 227 -7.33 -23.52 4.16
CA ARG A 227 -7.96 -23.61 2.85
C ARG A 227 -6.89 -23.45 1.78
N VAL A 228 -6.80 -24.39 0.87
CA VAL A 228 -5.90 -24.30 -0.28
C VAL A 228 -6.27 -23.09 -1.12
N THR A 229 -5.33 -22.20 -1.34
CA THR A 229 -5.50 -20.98 -2.16
C THR A 229 -4.81 -21.09 -3.50
N PHE A 230 -3.78 -21.93 -3.59
CA PHE A 230 -3.03 -22.09 -4.83
C PHE A 230 -2.36 -23.46 -4.89
N VAL A 231 -2.43 -24.09 -6.03
CA VAL A 231 -1.63 -25.28 -6.41
C VAL A 231 -0.96 -24.95 -7.74
N SER A 232 0.37 -24.91 -7.75
CA SER A 232 1.10 -24.57 -8.99
C SER A 232 0.69 -25.48 -10.15
N PRO A 233 0.32 -24.96 -11.31
CA PRO A 233 0.07 -25.76 -12.49
C PRO A 233 1.35 -26.36 -13.09
N VAL A 234 2.51 -25.79 -12.72
CA VAL A 234 3.83 -26.17 -13.25
C VAL A 234 4.55 -27.04 -12.21
N VAL A 235 5.10 -28.16 -12.65
CA VAL A 235 6.02 -29.01 -11.88
C VAL A 235 7.43 -28.46 -12.09
N ASP A 236 8.16 -28.24 -11.01
CA ASP A 236 9.59 -27.92 -11.11
C ASP A 236 10.35 -29.13 -11.65
N PRO A 237 11.01 -29.02 -12.80
CA PRO A 237 11.62 -30.18 -13.46
C PRO A 237 12.83 -30.74 -12.72
N ALA A 238 13.48 -29.94 -11.85
CA ALA A 238 14.64 -30.38 -11.09
C ALA A 238 14.25 -31.18 -9.85
N SER A 239 13.15 -30.80 -9.19
CA SER A 239 12.71 -31.44 -7.93
C SER A 239 11.51 -32.38 -8.10
N GLY A 240 10.75 -32.26 -9.20
CA GLY A 240 9.48 -32.98 -9.38
C GLY A 240 8.35 -32.49 -8.45
N LEU A 241 8.54 -31.35 -7.80
CA LEU A 241 7.61 -30.81 -6.82
C LEU A 241 6.75 -29.69 -7.41
N ARG A 242 5.62 -29.41 -6.79
CA ARG A 242 4.71 -28.30 -7.08
C ARG A 242 4.49 -27.46 -5.84
N GLU A 243 4.51 -26.16 -6.00
CA GLU A 243 4.21 -25.23 -4.93
C GLU A 243 2.73 -25.31 -4.55
N LEU A 244 2.47 -25.41 -3.26
CA LEU A 244 1.15 -25.36 -2.62
C LEU A 244 1.11 -24.21 -1.64
N LYS A 245 0.03 -23.42 -1.69
CA LYS A 245 -0.28 -22.41 -0.67
C LYS A 245 -1.65 -22.69 -0.07
N ALA A 246 -1.78 -22.48 1.23
CA ALA A 246 -3.04 -22.58 1.94
C ALA A 246 -3.14 -21.52 3.04
N ASP A 247 -4.25 -20.78 3.08
CA ASP A 247 -4.53 -19.81 4.14
C ASP A 247 -5.00 -20.55 5.41
N LEU A 248 -4.38 -20.26 6.55
CA LEU A 248 -4.81 -20.77 7.83
C LEU A 248 -6.11 -20.06 8.26
N ILE A 249 -7.10 -20.85 8.68
CA ILE A 249 -8.40 -20.34 9.11
C ILE A 249 -8.37 -20.11 10.62
N ASN A 250 -8.55 -18.86 11.06
CA ASN A 250 -8.55 -18.45 12.46
C ASN A 250 -7.39 -19.07 13.26
N PRO A 251 -6.12 -18.88 12.83
CA PRO A 251 -5.00 -19.47 13.53
C PRO A 251 -4.91 -18.93 14.96
N PRO A 252 -4.67 -19.77 15.97
CA PRO A 252 -4.41 -19.31 17.33
C PRO A 252 -3.23 -18.34 17.37
N ALA A 253 -3.21 -17.42 18.34
CA ALA A 253 -2.14 -16.40 18.49
C ALA A 253 -0.73 -17.02 18.68
N ALA A 254 -0.64 -18.28 19.05
CA ALA A 254 0.62 -19.04 19.16
C ALA A 254 1.23 -19.37 17.79
N VAL A 255 0.43 -19.38 16.72
CA VAL A 255 0.91 -19.63 15.35
C VAL A 255 1.58 -18.37 14.82
N ARG A 256 2.86 -18.47 14.56
CA ARG A 256 3.67 -17.36 14.01
C ARG A 256 4.17 -17.68 12.61
N PRO A 257 4.39 -16.70 11.76
CA PRO A 257 5.14 -16.88 10.51
C PRO A 257 6.55 -17.40 10.78
N GLY A 258 7.09 -18.18 9.83
CA GLY A 258 8.44 -18.75 9.92
C GLY A 258 8.51 -20.08 10.69
N VAL A 259 7.40 -20.62 11.13
CA VAL A 259 7.35 -21.91 11.88
C VAL A 259 7.18 -23.06 10.88
N SER A 260 7.93 -24.16 11.12
CA SER A 260 7.75 -25.39 10.36
C SER A 260 6.34 -25.96 10.57
N ALA A 261 5.75 -26.47 9.49
CA ALA A 261 4.42 -27.01 9.50
C ALA A 261 4.32 -28.21 8.53
N ALA A 262 3.32 -29.05 8.71
CA ALA A 262 3.10 -30.20 7.86
C ALA A 262 1.64 -30.34 7.46
N LEU A 263 1.40 -30.59 6.17
CA LEU A 263 0.09 -30.87 5.63
C LEU A 263 -0.26 -32.32 5.89
N GLN A 264 -1.42 -32.59 6.54
CA GLN A 264 -2.02 -33.90 6.60
C GLN A 264 -2.91 -34.12 5.37
N LEU A 265 -2.49 -35.04 4.50
CA LEU A 265 -3.33 -35.55 3.41
C LEU A 265 -4.30 -36.59 4.02
N GLN A 266 -5.58 -36.38 3.84
CA GLN A 266 -6.61 -37.35 4.19
C GLN A 266 -6.79 -38.38 3.08
#